data_02656a37de7363bcd718021bb1741206
#
_entry.id   02656a37de7363bcd718021bb1741206
#
_cell.length_a   1.000
_cell.length_b   1.000
_cell.length_c   1.000
_cell.angle_alpha   90.00
_cell.angle_beta   90.00
_cell.angle_gamma   90.00
#
_symmetry.space_group_name_H-M   'P 1'
#
loop_
_entity.id
_entity.type
_entity.pdbx_description
1 polymer ?
#
loop_
_entity_poly.entity_id
_entity_poly.type
_entity_poly.pdbx_seq_one_letter_code
_entity_poly.pdbx_strand_id
1 'polypeptide(L)'
;MVHRYIAISFSVIVQTIKEEMVTDMDLHTLTRKLKRKSDSKIVLVVADGLGGLPIEPDGKTELETASTPHLDDLADRGVTGLSIPVLPGITPGSGPGHLGLFGYDPLQYDIGRGVLEALGIDFQVGPEDLAVRGNFCTLDQEGLITDRRAGRIGNELCVRLCEKLRQIELRDVKLFVEPVREHRFVVVFRGEGLNDGISDTDPQATGAAPLSPQPGDPSAQYASEVVASFLQQAEELLKEEYPANMVTLRGFSRYPEIPEMSEVYGLRSGAFAVYPMYRGLARLVGMTVEEAGKTITEQVQSIQTHWDDYDFFFLHYKYTDSTGEDGNFREKVSRIEELDAVIPDLMKKDPEV
;
A
#
# COMPACT_ATOMS: atom_id res chain seq x y z
N MET A 1 31.77 1.05 -55.46
CA MET A 1 30.38 1.30 -54.94
C MET A 1 29.95 0.29 -53.87
N VAL A 2 30.64 -0.81 -53.66
CA VAL A 2 30.27 -1.87 -52.68
C VAL A 2 30.66 -1.54 -51.21
N HIS A 3 31.70 -0.74 -50.98
CA HIS A 3 32.21 -0.47 -49.64
C HIS A 3 31.39 0.56 -48.83
N ARG A 4 30.55 1.38 -49.43
CA ARG A 4 29.71 2.34 -48.71
C ARG A 4 28.44 1.71 -48.10
N TYR A 5 27.92 0.64 -48.69
CA TYR A 5 26.72 -0.06 -48.16
C TYR A 5 27.01 -0.91 -46.92
N ILE A 6 28.20 -1.49 -46.83
CA ILE A 6 28.59 -2.33 -45.68
C ILE A 6 28.82 -1.45 -44.43
N ALA A 7 29.39 -0.25 -44.58
CA ALA A 7 29.64 0.66 -43.45
C ALA A 7 28.34 1.22 -42.86
N ILE A 8 27.33 1.53 -43.67
CA ILE A 8 26.02 2.03 -43.21
C ILE A 8 25.24 0.91 -42.53
N SER A 9 25.27 -0.30 -43.06
CA SER A 9 24.62 -1.47 -42.44
C SER A 9 25.24 -1.83 -41.08
N PHE A 10 26.55 -1.76 -40.93
CA PHE A 10 27.23 -2.05 -39.69
C PHE A 10 26.95 -0.99 -38.60
N SER A 11 26.90 0.28 -38.98
CA SER A 11 26.58 1.39 -38.07
C SER A 11 25.12 1.31 -37.57
N VAL A 12 24.16 0.99 -38.43
CA VAL A 12 22.75 0.80 -38.09
C VAL A 12 22.58 -0.42 -37.17
N ILE A 13 23.24 -1.55 -37.49
CA ILE A 13 23.19 -2.75 -36.62
C ILE A 13 23.80 -2.48 -35.24
N VAL A 14 24.94 -1.80 -35.17
CA VAL A 14 25.58 -1.44 -33.89
C VAL A 14 24.73 -0.45 -33.08
N GLN A 15 24.04 0.47 -33.76
CA GLN A 15 23.16 1.42 -33.11
C GLN A 15 21.86 0.76 -32.62
N THR A 16 21.24 -0.11 -33.43
CA THR A 16 20.08 -0.91 -33.03
C THR A 16 20.41 -1.86 -31.85
N ILE A 17 21.57 -2.54 -31.89
CA ILE A 17 22.02 -3.38 -30.78
C ILE A 17 22.29 -2.54 -29.52
N LYS A 18 22.83 -1.33 -29.63
CA LYS A 18 23.01 -0.43 -28.50
C LYS A 18 21.66 0.10 -27.96
N GLU A 19 20.74 0.43 -28.82
CA GLU A 19 19.40 0.89 -28.44
C GLU A 19 18.59 -0.25 -27.79
N GLU A 20 18.60 -1.46 -28.33
CA GLU A 20 17.98 -2.64 -27.69
C GLU A 20 18.66 -3.03 -26.36
N MET A 21 19.98 -2.90 -26.24
CA MET A 21 20.68 -3.18 -24.99
C MET A 21 20.48 -2.09 -23.91
N VAL A 22 20.12 -0.87 -24.29
CA VAL A 22 19.87 0.25 -23.36
C VAL A 22 18.41 0.31 -22.93
N THR A 23 17.47 -0.15 -23.79
CA THR A 23 16.03 -0.15 -23.48
C THR A 23 15.59 -1.29 -22.55
N ASP A 24 16.42 -2.32 -22.36
CA ASP A 24 16.04 -3.52 -21.57
C ASP A 24 16.73 -3.61 -20.20
N MET A 25 17.50 -2.60 -19.79
CA MET A 25 18.21 -2.60 -18.50
C MET A 25 17.51 -1.69 -17.51
N ASP A 26 16.45 -2.20 -16.86
CA ASP A 26 15.83 -1.56 -15.71
C ASP A 26 16.75 -1.59 -14.47
N LEU A 27 16.40 -0.82 -13.46
CA LEU A 27 17.16 -0.72 -12.21
C LEU A 27 17.29 -2.07 -11.50
N HIS A 28 16.25 -2.91 -11.51
CA HIS A 28 16.27 -4.22 -10.88
C HIS A 28 17.19 -5.20 -11.61
N THR A 29 17.20 -5.18 -12.94
CA THR A 29 18.14 -5.96 -13.75
C THR A 29 19.59 -5.55 -13.47
N LEU A 30 19.88 -4.26 -13.37
CA LEU A 30 21.19 -3.76 -12.99
C LEU A 30 21.56 -4.21 -11.57
N THR A 31 20.67 -4.06 -10.62
CA THR A 31 20.89 -4.44 -9.21
C THR A 31 21.17 -5.93 -9.08
N ARG A 32 20.41 -6.80 -9.75
CA ARG A 32 20.68 -8.26 -9.79
C ARG A 32 22.10 -8.59 -10.26
N LYS A 33 22.62 -7.84 -11.23
CA LYS A 33 23.98 -8.03 -11.77
C LYS A 33 25.09 -7.51 -10.85
N LEU A 34 24.82 -6.45 -10.10
CA LEU A 34 25.82 -5.75 -9.28
C LEU A 34 25.81 -6.17 -7.81
N LYS A 35 24.70 -6.73 -7.32
CA LYS A 35 24.60 -7.13 -5.90
C LYS A 35 25.72 -8.08 -5.49
N ARG A 36 26.22 -7.87 -4.29
CA ARG A 36 27.22 -8.74 -3.65
C ARG A 36 26.77 -9.10 -2.25
N LYS A 37 27.00 -10.34 -1.85
CA LYS A 37 26.72 -10.76 -0.48
C LYS A 37 27.63 -10.02 0.48
N SER A 38 27.06 -9.51 1.56
CA SER A 38 27.72 -8.90 2.70
C SER A 38 27.20 -9.54 3.99
N ASP A 39 27.95 -9.42 5.06
CA ASP A 39 27.50 -9.79 6.41
C ASP A 39 26.87 -8.60 7.14
N SER A 40 26.82 -7.41 6.51
CA SER A 40 26.14 -6.22 7.02
C SER A 40 24.63 -6.45 7.11
N LYS A 41 24.02 -5.80 8.09
CA LYS A 41 22.58 -5.79 8.31
C LYS A 41 22.04 -4.39 8.09
N ILE A 42 20.95 -4.26 7.36
CA ILE A 42 20.30 -2.97 7.07
C ILE A 42 19.02 -2.89 7.88
N VAL A 43 18.83 -1.79 8.62
CA VAL A 43 17.59 -1.49 9.32
C VAL A 43 16.98 -0.22 8.73
N LEU A 44 15.86 -0.34 8.01
CA LEU A 44 15.05 0.77 7.53
C LEU A 44 14.01 1.12 8.58
N VAL A 45 14.21 2.26 9.27
CA VAL A 45 13.24 2.80 10.23
C VAL A 45 12.40 3.87 9.55
N VAL A 46 11.09 3.67 9.52
CA VAL A 46 10.15 4.65 8.98
C VAL A 46 9.29 5.21 10.09
N ALA A 47 9.53 6.48 10.45
CA ALA A 47 8.62 7.28 11.25
C ALA A 47 7.60 7.95 10.32
N ASP A 48 6.44 7.31 10.15
CA ASP A 48 5.41 7.77 9.22
C ASP A 48 4.80 9.10 9.68
N GLY A 49 4.65 10.05 8.75
CA GLY A 49 4.06 11.35 9.04
C GLY A 49 4.86 12.21 10.04
N LEU A 50 6.19 12.04 10.11
CA LEU A 50 7.06 12.77 11.05
C LEU A 50 6.99 14.29 10.88
N GLY A 51 6.86 14.77 9.64
CA GLY A 51 6.70 16.20 9.35
C GLY A 51 5.46 16.80 10.03
N GLY A 52 5.53 18.08 10.39
CA GLY A 52 4.45 18.78 11.06
C GLY A 52 4.47 20.29 10.82
N LEU A 53 3.53 21.00 11.46
CA LEU A 53 3.38 22.42 11.38
C LEU A 53 3.31 23.05 12.79
N PRO A 54 3.84 24.26 12.98
CA PRO A 54 3.71 24.96 14.25
C PRO A 54 2.23 25.34 14.51
N ILE A 55 1.80 25.28 15.77
CA ILE A 55 0.46 25.74 16.17
C ILE A 55 0.32 27.25 15.97
N GLU A 56 1.35 28.00 16.38
CA GLU A 56 1.38 29.47 16.27
C GLU A 56 2.30 29.86 15.11
N PRO A 57 2.01 30.96 14.40
CA PRO A 57 2.95 31.52 13.44
C PRO A 57 4.31 31.75 14.11
N ASP A 58 5.39 31.35 13.46
CA ASP A 58 6.77 31.42 13.99
C ASP A 58 7.06 30.52 15.21
N GLY A 59 6.13 29.63 15.55
CA GLY A 59 6.33 28.60 16.57
C GLY A 59 7.22 27.45 16.10
N LYS A 60 7.40 26.45 16.96
CA LYS A 60 8.09 25.20 16.63
C LYS A 60 7.10 24.14 16.16
N THR A 61 7.53 23.33 15.21
CA THR A 61 6.84 22.09 14.82
C THR A 61 6.91 21.06 15.93
N GLU A 62 6.17 19.96 15.81
CA GLU A 62 6.22 18.85 16.77
C GLU A 62 7.63 18.26 16.87
N LEU A 63 8.32 18.06 15.74
CA LEU A 63 9.69 17.53 15.71
C LEU A 63 10.68 18.50 16.37
N GLU A 64 10.58 19.80 16.11
CA GLU A 64 11.43 20.83 16.74
C GLU A 64 11.14 21.01 18.24
N THR A 65 9.96 20.56 18.70
CA THR A 65 9.54 20.64 20.12
C THR A 65 9.98 19.41 20.90
N ALA A 66 10.00 18.23 20.24
CA ALA A 66 10.37 16.97 20.83
C ALA A 66 11.84 16.96 21.28
N SER A 67 12.14 16.24 22.35
CA SER A 67 13.51 15.94 22.79
C SER A 67 13.98 14.65 22.15
N THR A 68 14.92 14.77 21.19
CA THR A 68 15.37 13.65 20.34
C THR A 68 16.89 13.45 20.34
N PRO A 69 17.54 13.34 21.54
CA PRO A 69 19.00 13.34 21.61
C PRO A 69 19.67 12.17 20.88
N HIS A 70 18.99 11.03 20.74
CA HIS A 70 19.54 9.85 20.07
C HIS A 70 19.38 9.93 18.55
N LEU A 71 18.26 10.45 18.05
CA LEU A 71 18.05 10.72 16.64
C LEU A 71 18.96 11.88 16.17
N ASP A 72 19.15 12.91 17.01
CA ASP A 72 20.06 14.02 16.72
C ASP A 72 21.51 13.52 16.59
N ASP A 73 21.97 12.64 17.51
CA ASP A 73 23.30 12.03 17.43
C ASP A 73 23.47 11.16 16.16
N LEU A 74 22.44 10.44 15.74
CA LEU A 74 22.47 9.70 14.47
C LEU A 74 22.55 10.65 13.27
N ALA A 75 21.80 11.73 13.27
CA ALA A 75 21.83 12.74 12.21
C ALA A 75 23.19 13.43 12.10
N ASP A 76 23.82 13.74 13.24
CA ASP A 76 25.14 14.36 13.29
C ASP A 76 26.27 13.46 12.78
N ARG A 77 26.17 12.16 13.02
CA ARG A 77 27.15 11.17 12.58
C ARG A 77 26.87 10.59 11.20
N GLY A 78 25.62 10.64 10.76
CA GLY A 78 25.15 10.06 9.50
C GLY A 78 25.21 11.05 8.34
N VAL A 79 24.54 10.66 7.26
CA VAL A 79 24.30 11.52 6.09
C VAL A 79 22.83 11.85 6.01
N THR A 80 22.50 13.14 6.07
CA THR A 80 21.11 13.62 5.97
C THR A 80 20.78 14.05 4.55
N GLY A 81 19.53 13.90 4.14
CA GLY A 81 19.07 14.28 2.81
C GLY A 81 17.55 14.22 2.67
N LEU A 82 17.08 14.38 1.43
CA LEU A 82 15.68 14.27 1.06
C LEU A 82 15.48 13.13 0.08
N SER A 83 14.39 12.38 0.25
CA SER A 83 13.95 11.35 -0.69
C SER A 83 12.74 11.84 -1.47
N ILE A 84 12.68 11.50 -2.75
CA ILE A 84 11.51 11.69 -3.62
C ILE A 84 11.03 10.29 -4.01
N PRO A 85 10.06 9.73 -3.28
CA PRO A 85 9.68 8.32 -3.46
C PRO A 85 9.01 8.01 -4.81
N VAL A 86 8.40 9.00 -5.47
CA VAL A 86 7.74 8.85 -6.78
C VAL A 86 8.39 9.79 -7.79
N LEU A 87 7.89 11.01 -7.93
CA LEU A 87 8.43 12.05 -8.81
C LEU A 87 8.25 13.43 -8.16
N PRO A 88 9.06 14.42 -8.55
CA PRO A 88 8.86 15.80 -8.10
C PRO A 88 7.44 16.30 -8.38
N GLY A 89 6.79 16.89 -7.37
CA GLY A 89 5.42 17.41 -7.48
C GLY A 89 4.30 16.37 -7.34
N ILE A 90 4.63 15.08 -7.18
CA ILE A 90 3.64 14.04 -6.87
C ILE A 90 3.69 13.73 -5.39
N THR A 91 2.55 13.95 -4.71
CA THR A 91 2.38 13.51 -3.33
C THR A 91 2.19 12.00 -3.30
N PRO A 92 3.13 11.22 -2.76
CA PRO A 92 3.00 9.77 -2.72
C PRO A 92 1.89 9.36 -1.75
N GLY A 93 1.01 8.48 -2.18
CA GLY A 93 0.17 7.71 -1.25
C GLY A 93 1.01 6.67 -0.51
N SER A 94 0.44 6.05 0.53
CA SER A 94 1.16 5.09 1.38
C SER A 94 1.77 3.92 0.59
N GLY A 95 1.04 3.36 -0.38
CA GLY A 95 1.54 2.26 -1.23
C GLY A 95 2.73 2.67 -2.10
N PRO A 96 2.55 3.63 -3.03
CA PRO A 96 3.62 4.11 -3.90
C PRO A 96 4.83 4.64 -3.12
N GLY A 97 4.61 5.35 -2.01
CA GLY A 97 5.67 5.88 -1.16
C GLY A 97 6.57 4.77 -0.60
N HIS A 98 5.98 3.69 -0.07
CA HIS A 98 6.74 2.57 0.48
C HIS A 98 7.40 1.71 -0.60
N LEU A 99 6.76 1.53 -1.76
CA LEU A 99 7.44 0.89 -2.89
C LEU A 99 8.71 1.64 -3.26
N GLY A 100 8.64 2.98 -3.34
CA GLY A 100 9.83 3.81 -3.60
C GLY A 100 10.90 3.65 -2.52
N LEU A 101 10.54 3.58 -1.22
CA LEU A 101 11.47 3.32 -0.12
C LEU A 101 12.09 1.93 -0.20
N PHE A 102 11.36 0.93 -0.71
CA PHE A 102 11.89 -0.43 -0.92
C PHE A 102 12.70 -0.57 -2.21
N GLY A 103 12.83 0.52 -2.99
CA GLY A 103 13.59 0.52 -4.24
C GLY A 103 12.83 -0.02 -5.45
N TYR A 104 11.50 -0.05 -5.40
CA TYR A 104 10.63 -0.38 -6.52
C TYR A 104 10.07 0.88 -7.15
N ASP A 105 10.08 0.96 -8.48
CA ASP A 105 9.48 2.10 -9.18
C ASP A 105 7.95 2.06 -9.08
N PRO A 106 7.30 2.98 -8.35
CA PRO A 106 5.86 2.98 -8.17
C PRO A 106 5.09 3.38 -9.45
N LEU A 107 5.76 3.81 -10.51
CA LEU A 107 5.16 4.03 -11.82
C LEU A 107 5.14 2.75 -12.66
N GLN A 108 6.05 1.82 -12.38
CA GLN A 108 6.10 0.50 -13.01
C GLN A 108 5.20 -0.50 -12.27
N TYR A 109 5.19 -0.44 -10.94
CA TYR A 109 4.45 -1.35 -10.08
C TYR A 109 3.25 -0.63 -9.45
N ASP A 110 2.14 -0.60 -10.18
CA ASP A 110 0.89 -0.04 -9.65
C ASP A 110 0.21 -1.05 -8.71
N ILE A 111 0.03 -0.63 -7.46
CA ILE A 111 -0.74 -1.39 -6.49
C ILE A 111 -2.11 -0.73 -6.37
N GLY A 112 -3.09 -1.34 -6.98
CA GLY A 112 -4.44 -0.81 -6.93
C GLY A 112 -5.02 -0.81 -5.52
N ARG A 113 -5.99 0.04 -5.33
CA ARG A 113 -6.58 0.35 -4.03
C ARG A 113 -7.27 -0.84 -3.37
N GLY A 114 -7.86 -1.75 -4.16
CA GLY A 114 -8.52 -2.96 -3.67
C GLY A 114 -7.53 -3.92 -3.02
N VAL A 115 -6.40 -4.18 -3.68
CA VAL A 115 -5.33 -5.02 -3.13
C VAL A 115 -4.76 -4.40 -1.85
N LEU A 116 -4.48 -3.10 -1.84
CA LEU A 116 -3.99 -2.41 -0.64
C LEU A 116 -4.95 -2.53 0.54
N GLU A 117 -6.26 -2.39 0.30
CA GLU A 117 -7.27 -2.52 1.35
C GLU A 117 -7.36 -3.96 1.87
N ALA A 118 -7.30 -4.98 0.98
CA ALA A 118 -7.29 -6.39 1.36
C ALA A 118 -6.04 -6.75 2.19
N LEU A 119 -4.87 -6.33 1.74
CA LEU A 119 -3.62 -6.51 2.48
C LEU A 119 -3.65 -5.76 3.83
N GLY A 120 -4.34 -4.63 3.87
CA GLY A 120 -4.52 -3.81 5.08
C GLY A 120 -5.27 -4.49 6.21
N ILE A 121 -5.98 -5.58 5.94
CA ILE A 121 -6.69 -6.42 6.93
C ILE A 121 -6.12 -7.83 7.04
N ASP A 122 -4.87 -8.03 6.61
CA ASP A 122 -4.18 -9.33 6.56
C ASP A 122 -4.87 -10.39 5.66
N PHE A 123 -5.72 -9.97 4.71
CA PHE A 123 -6.32 -10.89 3.77
C PHE A 123 -5.25 -11.46 2.80
N GLN A 124 -5.29 -12.78 2.59
CA GLN A 124 -4.36 -13.47 1.68
C GLN A 124 -4.85 -13.33 0.23
N VAL A 125 -4.38 -12.29 -0.45
CA VAL A 125 -4.67 -12.04 -1.86
C VAL A 125 -3.80 -12.96 -2.72
N GLY A 126 -4.39 -13.62 -3.69
CA GLY A 126 -3.72 -14.52 -4.65
C GLY A 126 -3.82 -14.04 -6.10
N PRO A 127 -3.16 -14.74 -7.02
CA PRO A 127 -3.08 -14.34 -8.44
C PRO A 127 -4.43 -14.37 -9.19
N GLU A 128 -5.41 -15.12 -8.69
CA GLU A 128 -6.76 -15.20 -9.28
C GLU A 128 -7.76 -14.23 -8.63
N ASP A 129 -7.29 -13.35 -7.73
CA ASP A 129 -8.14 -12.44 -7.01
C ASP A 129 -8.27 -11.10 -7.74
N LEU A 130 -9.51 -10.65 -7.85
CA LEU A 130 -9.87 -9.28 -8.15
C LEU A 130 -10.36 -8.63 -6.86
N ALA A 131 -9.56 -7.76 -6.28
CA ALA A 131 -9.89 -7.05 -5.06
C ALA A 131 -10.41 -5.65 -5.35
N VAL A 132 -11.37 -5.19 -4.56
CA VAL A 132 -11.94 -3.84 -4.68
C VAL A 132 -12.34 -3.31 -3.31
N ARG A 133 -12.11 -2.04 -3.07
CA ARG A 133 -12.61 -1.35 -1.89
C ARG A 133 -14.09 -1.05 -2.02
N GLY A 134 -14.88 -1.47 -1.04
CA GLY A 134 -16.29 -1.15 -0.90
C GLY A 134 -16.55 -0.03 0.14
N ASN A 135 -17.52 0.79 -0.12
CA ASN A 135 -18.10 1.72 0.84
C ASN A 135 -19.60 1.50 0.94
N PHE A 136 -20.14 1.36 2.14
CA PHE A 136 -21.56 1.53 2.36
C PHE A 136 -21.93 2.99 2.14
N CYS A 137 -23.07 3.24 1.46
CA CYS A 137 -23.58 4.56 1.19
C CYS A 137 -25.10 4.61 1.45
N THR A 138 -25.67 5.81 1.48
CA THR A 138 -27.10 6.04 1.67
C THR A 138 -27.71 6.51 0.36
N LEU A 139 -28.75 5.80 -0.09
CA LEU A 139 -29.63 6.24 -1.18
C LEU A 139 -30.95 6.80 -0.62
N ASP A 140 -31.48 7.79 -1.32
CA ASP A 140 -32.87 8.26 -1.15
C ASP A 140 -33.86 7.38 -1.95
N GLN A 141 -35.11 7.80 -1.95
CA GLN A 141 -36.21 7.11 -2.65
C GLN A 141 -36.11 7.20 -4.19
N GLU A 142 -35.31 8.14 -4.70
CA GLU A 142 -35.06 8.35 -6.12
C GLU A 142 -33.80 7.58 -6.60
N GLY A 143 -33.13 6.87 -5.69
CA GLY A 143 -31.90 6.10 -5.97
C GLY A 143 -30.63 6.96 -6.05
N LEU A 144 -30.66 8.19 -5.51
CA LEU A 144 -29.54 9.09 -5.51
C LEU A 144 -28.75 8.98 -4.20
N ILE A 145 -27.42 9.03 -4.27
CA ILE A 145 -26.55 9.00 -3.11
C ILE A 145 -26.70 10.30 -2.32
N THR A 146 -27.21 10.23 -1.10
CA THR A 146 -27.29 11.34 -0.16
C THR A 146 -26.09 11.41 0.78
N ASP A 147 -25.52 10.25 1.11
CA ASP A 147 -24.27 10.16 1.89
C ASP A 147 -23.40 9.00 1.36
N ARG A 148 -22.19 9.33 0.90
CA ARG A 148 -21.20 8.38 0.38
C ARG A 148 -20.52 7.53 1.46
N ARG A 149 -20.84 7.76 2.72
CA ARG A 149 -20.21 7.13 3.89
C ARG A 149 -21.24 6.54 4.87
N ALA A 150 -22.50 6.51 4.49
CA ALA A 150 -23.60 5.97 5.31
C ALA A 150 -23.56 6.46 6.78
N GLY A 151 -23.34 7.77 7.00
CA GLY A 151 -23.22 8.35 8.34
C GLY A 151 -22.01 7.88 9.13
N ARG A 152 -21.02 7.25 8.49
CA ARG A 152 -19.90 6.57 9.17
C ARG A 152 -20.38 5.56 10.22
N ILE A 153 -21.18 4.59 9.76
CA ILE A 153 -21.70 3.51 10.60
C ILE A 153 -20.60 2.89 11.47
N GLY A 154 -20.97 2.45 12.67
CA GLY A 154 -20.03 1.80 13.59
C GLY A 154 -19.53 0.45 13.07
N ASN A 155 -18.36 0.02 13.56
CA ASN A 155 -17.72 -1.22 13.13
C ASN A 155 -18.61 -2.46 13.30
N GLU A 156 -19.41 -2.55 14.36
CA GLU A 156 -20.33 -3.68 14.61
C GLU A 156 -21.39 -3.79 13.49
N LEU A 157 -21.95 -2.66 13.07
CA LEU A 157 -22.90 -2.64 11.96
C LEU A 157 -22.20 -3.01 10.63
N CYS A 158 -20.99 -2.51 10.39
CA CYS A 158 -20.20 -2.89 9.23
C CYS A 158 -19.98 -4.41 9.16
N VAL A 159 -19.57 -5.05 10.26
CA VAL A 159 -19.39 -6.51 10.34
C VAL A 159 -20.68 -7.24 9.98
N ARG A 160 -21.80 -6.87 10.59
CA ARG A 160 -23.11 -7.49 10.33
C ARG A 160 -23.55 -7.35 8.88
N LEU A 161 -23.31 -6.20 8.26
CA LEU A 161 -23.65 -5.98 6.85
C LEU A 161 -22.72 -6.75 5.91
N CYS A 162 -21.44 -6.87 6.23
CA CYS A 162 -20.52 -7.72 5.49
C CYS A 162 -20.95 -9.20 5.56
N GLU A 163 -21.37 -9.71 6.73
CA GLU A 163 -21.93 -11.07 6.87
C GLU A 163 -23.17 -11.27 5.99
N LYS A 164 -24.00 -10.24 5.85
CA LYS A 164 -25.16 -10.27 4.96
C LYS A 164 -24.73 -10.35 3.49
N LEU A 165 -23.76 -9.56 3.08
CA LEU A 165 -23.22 -9.55 1.72
C LEU A 165 -22.48 -10.85 1.36
N ARG A 166 -21.90 -11.58 2.32
CA ARG A 166 -21.27 -12.90 2.09
C ARG A 166 -22.27 -13.98 1.65
N GLN A 167 -23.57 -13.72 1.77
CA GLN A 167 -24.63 -14.64 1.30
C GLN A 167 -24.88 -14.53 -0.21
N ILE A 168 -24.27 -13.56 -0.87
CA ILE A 168 -24.36 -13.38 -2.32
C ILE A 168 -23.65 -14.56 -3.00
N GLU A 169 -24.34 -15.19 -3.94
CA GLU A 169 -23.81 -16.27 -4.75
C GLU A 169 -23.49 -15.78 -6.16
N LEU A 170 -22.26 -16.01 -6.59
CA LEU A 170 -21.79 -15.68 -7.93
C LEU A 170 -21.37 -16.97 -8.65
N ARG A 171 -21.74 -17.05 -9.93
CA ARG A 171 -21.41 -18.22 -10.72
C ARG A 171 -19.90 -18.29 -10.98
N ASP A 172 -19.30 -19.44 -10.68
CA ASP A 172 -17.87 -19.75 -10.95
C ASP A 172 -16.88 -18.80 -10.26
N VAL A 173 -17.35 -17.99 -9.29
CA VAL A 173 -16.53 -17.03 -8.53
C VAL A 173 -16.79 -17.18 -7.05
N LYS A 174 -15.72 -17.34 -6.27
CA LYS A 174 -15.80 -17.33 -4.81
C LYS A 174 -15.72 -15.90 -4.31
N LEU A 175 -16.70 -15.51 -3.51
CA LEU A 175 -16.82 -14.17 -2.94
C LEU A 175 -16.27 -14.13 -1.51
N PHE A 176 -15.48 -13.09 -1.22
CA PHE A 176 -15.10 -12.70 0.13
C PHE A 176 -15.50 -11.25 0.36
N VAL A 177 -16.10 -10.96 1.50
CA VAL A 177 -16.48 -9.60 1.92
C VAL A 177 -16.00 -9.40 3.34
N GLU A 178 -15.02 -8.53 3.52
CA GLU A 178 -14.38 -8.34 4.82
C GLU A 178 -14.50 -6.89 5.30
N PRO A 179 -14.93 -6.66 6.56
CA PRO A 179 -15.01 -5.32 7.12
C PRO A 179 -13.61 -4.73 7.30
N VAL A 180 -13.47 -3.44 7.04
CA VAL A 180 -12.22 -2.70 7.27
C VAL A 180 -12.37 -1.76 8.45
N ARG A 181 -13.20 -0.76 8.33
CA ARG A 181 -13.47 0.22 9.39
C ARG A 181 -14.68 1.08 9.04
N GLU A 182 -15.58 1.32 10.02
CA GLU A 182 -16.76 2.17 9.82
C GLU A 182 -17.56 1.70 8.58
N HIS A 183 -17.77 2.58 7.60
CA HIS A 183 -18.49 2.33 6.35
C HIS A 183 -17.66 1.59 5.28
N ARG A 184 -16.40 1.20 5.59
CA ARG A 184 -15.46 0.62 4.62
C ARG A 184 -15.39 -0.89 4.77
N PHE A 185 -15.36 -1.55 3.64
CA PHE A 185 -15.11 -2.98 3.54
C PHE A 185 -14.29 -3.27 2.28
N VAL A 186 -13.80 -4.47 2.14
CA VAL A 186 -13.16 -4.96 0.92
C VAL A 186 -13.97 -6.12 0.37
N VAL A 187 -14.06 -6.19 -0.95
CA VAL A 187 -14.60 -7.34 -1.68
C VAL A 187 -13.46 -7.97 -2.45
N VAL A 188 -13.34 -9.29 -2.36
CA VAL A 188 -12.41 -10.06 -3.19
C VAL A 188 -13.22 -11.10 -3.95
N PHE A 189 -13.15 -11.02 -5.26
CA PHE A 189 -13.70 -11.98 -6.20
C PHE A 189 -12.57 -12.93 -6.61
N ARG A 190 -12.67 -14.21 -6.32
CA ARG A 190 -11.67 -15.22 -6.67
C ARG A 190 -12.21 -16.15 -7.73
N GLY A 191 -11.58 -16.15 -8.90
CA GLY A 191 -11.95 -16.99 -10.03
C GLY A 191 -11.11 -16.70 -11.27
N GLU A 192 -11.14 -17.65 -12.20
CA GLU A 192 -10.43 -17.48 -13.48
C GLU A 192 -11.07 -16.41 -14.35
N GLY A 193 -10.27 -15.69 -15.15
CA GLY A 193 -10.72 -14.73 -16.15
C GLY A 193 -11.19 -13.37 -15.59
N LEU A 194 -11.01 -13.12 -14.31
CA LEU A 194 -11.29 -11.80 -13.72
C LEU A 194 -10.18 -10.81 -14.08
N ASN A 195 -10.58 -9.64 -14.62
CA ASN A 195 -9.69 -8.56 -15.04
C ASN A 195 -10.08 -7.26 -14.31
N ASP A 196 -9.10 -6.45 -13.96
CA ASP A 196 -9.29 -5.20 -13.18
C ASP A 196 -9.58 -3.96 -14.04
N GLY A 197 -9.59 -4.10 -15.36
CA GLY A 197 -9.96 -3.03 -16.30
C GLY A 197 -11.44 -2.63 -16.24
N ILE A 198 -12.01 -2.46 -15.04
CA ILE A 198 -13.42 -2.12 -14.78
C ILE A 198 -13.49 -0.71 -14.18
N SER A 199 -14.49 0.07 -14.61
CA SER A 199 -14.72 1.39 -14.02
C SER A 199 -15.22 1.31 -12.56
N ASP A 200 -14.83 2.29 -11.75
CA ASP A 200 -15.40 2.52 -10.42
C ASP A 200 -16.92 2.72 -10.49
N THR A 201 -17.64 2.29 -9.45
CA THR A 201 -19.10 2.50 -9.35
C THR A 201 -19.47 3.67 -8.42
N ASP A 202 -18.49 4.27 -7.76
CA ASP A 202 -18.65 5.48 -6.95
C ASP A 202 -18.56 6.73 -7.84
N PRO A 203 -19.64 7.53 -8.03
CA PRO A 203 -19.61 8.76 -8.82
C PRO A 203 -18.78 9.87 -8.15
N GLN A 204 -18.30 9.64 -6.94
CA GLN A 204 -17.53 10.58 -6.12
C GLN A 204 -18.29 11.88 -5.77
N ALA A 205 -19.60 11.89 -5.94
CA ALA A 205 -20.50 13.02 -5.67
C ALA A 205 -21.76 12.53 -4.95
N THR A 206 -22.43 13.40 -4.22
CA THR A 206 -23.80 13.24 -3.75
C THR A 206 -24.77 13.81 -4.79
N GLY A 207 -26.03 13.38 -4.77
CA GLY A 207 -27.05 13.77 -5.75
C GLY A 207 -26.92 13.05 -7.11
N ALA A 208 -26.08 12.01 -7.18
CA ALA A 208 -25.92 11.14 -8.34
C ALA A 208 -26.23 9.69 -7.97
N ALA A 209 -26.72 8.89 -8.91
CA ALA A 209 -26.90 7.47 -8.72
C ALA A 209 -25.54 6.74 -8.73
N PRO A 210 -25.40 5.58 -8.05
CA PRO A 210 -24.26 4.70 -8.24
C PRO A 210 -24.06 4.37 -9.72
N LEU A 211 -22.82 4.31 -10.17
CA LEU A 211 -22.49 3.99 -11.56
C LEU A 211 -22.54 2.47 -11.77
N SER A 212 -22.93 2.04 -12.95
CA SER A 212 -22.77 0.64 -13.36
C SER A 212 -21.31 0.37 -13.70
N PRO A 213 -20.76 -0.81 -13.31
CA PRO A 213 -19.41 -1.18 -13.72
C PRO A 213 -19.35 -1.30 -15.24
N GLN A 214 -18.36 -0.69 -15.87
CA GLN A 214 -18.15 -0.75 -17.31
C GLN A 214 -16.79 -1.38 -17.61
N PRO A 215 -16.69 -2.33 -18.56
CA PRO A 215 -15.41 -2.85 -18.99
C PRO A 215 -14.65 -1.78 -19.79
N GLY A 216 -13.38 -1.56 -19.46
CA GLY A 216 -12.49 -0.67 -20.20
C GLY A 216 -12.06 -1.26 -21.56
N ASP A 217 -12.04 -2.58 -21.64
CA ASP A 217 -11.78 -3.35 -22.87
C ASP A 217 -12.51 -4.71 -22.83
N PRO A 218 -12.55 -5.46 -23.95
CA PRO A 218 -13.28 -6.73 -24.02
C PRO A 218 -12.81 -7.81 -23.03
N SER A 219 -11.58 -7.78 -22.56
CA SER A 219 -11.06 -8.76 -21.59
C SER A 219 -11.65 -8.58 -20.20
N ALA A 220 -12.14 -7.37 -19.87
CA ALA A 220 -12.78 -7.04 -18.60
C ALA A 220 -14.31 -7.31 -18.59
N GLN A 221 -14.91 -7.75 -19.71
CA GLN A 221 -16.34 -7.94 -19.83
C GLN A 221 -16.90 -8.91 -18.77
N TYR A 222 -16.28 -10.08 -18.62
CA TYR A 222 -16.71 -11.09 -17.64
C TYR A 222 -16.66 -10.57 -16.20
N ALA A 223 -15.58 -9.91 -15.83
CA ALA A 223 -15.43 -9.33 -14.51
C ALA A 223 -16.47 -8.22 -14.24
N SER A 224 -16.77 -7.38 -15.26
CA SER A 224 -17.85 -6.38 -15.18
C SER A 224 -19.22 -7.00 -14.93
N GLU A 225 -19.54 -8.11 -15.58
CA GLU A 225 -20.80 -8.86 -15.39
C GLU A 225 -20.88 -9.47 -13.98
N VAL A 226 -19.79 -10.05 -13.47
CA VAL A 226 -19.69 -10.57 -12.11
C VAL A 226 -19.95 -9.46 -11.07
N VAL A 227 -19.31 -8.31 -11.25
CA VAL A 227 -19.46 -7.14 -10.36
C VAL A 227 -20.89 -6.59 -10.43
N ALA A 228 -21.48 -6.51 -11.62
CA ALA A 228 -22.88 -6.07 -11.78
C ALA A 228 -23.86 -7.01 -11.06
N SER A 229 -23.63 -8.33 -11.15
CA SER A 229 -24.43 -9.33 -10.41
C SER A 229 -24.28 -9.18 -8.89
N PHE A 230 -23.07 -8.93 -8.41
CA PHE A 230 -22.83 -8.63 -6.99
C PHE A 230 -23.61 -7.38 -6.53
N LEU A 231 -23.53 -6.28 -7.27
CA LEU A 231 -24.20 -5.03 -6.92
C LEU A 231 -25.73 -5.16 -6.91
N GLN A 232 -26.30 -5.88 -7.88
CA GLN A 232 -27.75 -6.13 -7.93
C GLN A 232 -28.22 -6.92 -6.71
N GLN A 233 -27.51 -7.97 -6.31
CA GLN A 233 -27.86 -8.75 -5.13
C GLN A 233 -27.61 -7.95 -3.83
N ALA A 234 -26.55 -7.14 -3.78
CA ALA A 234 -26.26 -6.28 -2.64
C ALA A 234 -27.37 -5.24 -2.41
N GLU A 235 -27.88 -4.62 -3.47
CA GLU A 235 -29.02 -3.69 -3.40
C GLU A 235 -30.25 -4.36 -2.75
N GLU A 236 -30.63 -5.55 -3.20
CA GLU A 236 -31.76 -6.30 -2.63
C GLU A 236 -31.56 -6.65 -1.15
N LEU A 237 -30.34 -7.02 -0.76
CA LEU A 237 -30.02 -7.37 0.62
C LEU A 237 -29.98 -6.17 1.56
N LEU A 238 -29.62 -4.99 1.05
CA LEU A 238 -29.36 -3.81 1.87
C LEU A 238 -30.51 -2.79 1.87
N LYS A 239 -31.50 -2.90 1.01
CA LYS A 239 -32.56 -1.89 0.83
C LYS A 239 -33.25 -1.40 2.11
N GLU A 240 -33.34 -2.26 3.14
CA GLU A 240 -33.94 -1.95 4.44
C GLU A 240 -32.89 -1.55 5.51
N GLU A 241 -31.60 -1.50 5.17
CA GLU A 241 -30.49 -1.28 6.11
C GLU A 241 -30.09 0.19 6.21
N TYR A 242 -31.05 1.11 6.34
CA TYR A 242 -30.74 2.53 6.50
C TYR A 242 -29.84 2.79 7.73
N PRO A 243 -28.78 3.63 7.64
CA PRO A 243 -28.38 4.48 6.50
C PRO A 243 -27.44 3.80 5.48
N ALA A 244 -27.14 2.52 5.60
CA ALA A 244 -26.23 1.77 4.75
C ALA A 244 -26.98 0.89 3.74
N ASN A 245 -27.90 1.48 3.00
CA ASN A 245 -28.83 0.77 2.12
C ASN A 245 -28.32 0.53 0.70
N MET A 246 -27.05 0.86 0.42
CA MET A 246 -26.38 0.57 -0.84
C MET A 246 -24.86 0.53 -0.64
N VAL A 247 -24.14 0.05 -1.65
CA VAL A 247 -22.67 0.03 -1.70
C VAL A 247 -22.14 0.65 -2.98
N THR A 248 -20.96 1.23 -2.90
CA THR A 248 -20.16 1.65 -4.06
C THR A 248 -18.79 0.99 -4.00
N LEU A 249 -18.21 0.70 -5.17
CA LEU A 249 -16.94 -0.01 -5.32
C LEU A 249 -15.92 0.88 -6.04
N ARG A 250 -14.66 0.86 -5.56
CA ARG A 250 -13.57 1.69 -6.09
C ARG A 250 -12.22 0.99 -6.07
N GLY A 251 -11.47 1.22 -7.16
CA GLY A 251 -10.09 0.78 -7.28
C GLY A 251 -9.99 -0.73 -7.41
N PHE A 252 -10.65 -1.28 -8.43
CA PHE A 252 -10.47 -2.66 -8.82
C PHE A 252 -9.01 -2.92 -9.12
N SER A 253 -8.48 -4.01 -8.60
CA SER A 253 -7.08 -4.37 -8.80
C SER A 253 -6.83 -5.85 -8.60
N ARG A 254 -5.89 -6.38 -9.38
CA ARG A 254 -5.37 -7.74 -9.24
C ARG A 254 -4.09 -7.73 -8.42
N TYR A 255 -3.68 -8.90 -7.95
CA TYR A 255 -2.38 -9.06 -7.29
C TYR A 255 -1.26 -8.65 -8.27
N PRO A 256 -0.44 -7.65 -7.91
CA PRO A 256 0.59 -7.16 -8.83
C PRO A 256 1.76 -8.16 -8.92
N GLU A 257 2.31 -8.31 -10.11
CA GLU A 257 3.55 -9.07 -10.34
C GLU A 257 4.76 -8.21 -9.95
N ILE A 258 5.13 -8.26 -8.67
CA ILE A 258 6.29 -7.56 -8.13
C ILE A 258 7.37 -8.59 -7.79
N PRO A 259 8.63 -8.44 -8.30
CA PRO A 259 9.71 -9.35 -7.94
C PRO A 259 10.07 -9.22 -6.47
N GLU A 260 10.40 -10.31 -5.81
CA GLU A 260 10.76 -10.30 -4.38
C GLU A 260 12.11 -9.62 -4.12
N MET A 261 12.26 -9.02 -2.93
CA MET A 261 13.54 -8.43 -2.49
C MET A 261 14.68 -9.45 -2.47
N SER A 262 14.39 -10.69 -2.13
CA SER A 262 15.34 -11.80 -2.18
C SER A 262 15.90 -12.02 -3.60
N GLU A 263 15.04 -11.87 -4.61
CA GLU A 263 15.43 -12.00 -6.01
C GLU A 263 16.21 -10.76 -6.50
N VAL A 264 15.72 -9.57 -6.23
CA VAL A 264 16.30 -8.31 -6.71
C VAL A 264 17.59 -8.00 -5.98
N TYR A 265 17.56 -7.95 -4.65
CA TYR A 265 18.65 -7.48 -3.80
C TYR A 265 19.50 -8.63 -3.19
N GLY A 266 18.94 -9.85 -3.16
CA GLY A 266 19.58 -10.99 -2.50
C GLY A 266 19.50 -10.94 -0.98
N LEU A 267 18.52 -10.21 -0.42
CA LEU A 267 18.34 -9.98 1.01
C LEU A 267 17.25 -10.90 1.57
N ARG A 268 17.49 -11.51 2.71
CA ARG A 268 16.45 -12.07 3.56
C ARG A 268 15.84 -10.92 4.33
N SER A 269 14.55 -10.63 4.12
CA SER A 269 13.93 -9.40 4.60
C SER A 269 12.81 -9.70 5.60
N GLY A 270 12.87 -9.07 6.78
CA GLY A 270 11.86 -9.13 7.82
C GLY A 270 11.15 -7.78 8.00
N ALA A 271 9.84 -7.81 8.19
CA ALA A 271 9.02 -6.61 8.43
C ALA A 271 8.43 -6.63 9.84
N PHE A 272 8.63 -5.54 10.55
CA PHE A 272 8.23 -5.30 11.94
C PHE A 272 7.29 -4.10 11.98
N ALA A 273 6.06 -4.30 11.51
CA ALA A 273 5.03 -3.29 11.38
C ALA A 273 3.76 -3.71 12.11
N VAL A 274 3.13 -2.78 12.82
CA VAL A 274 1.85 -3.02 13.53
C VAL A 274 0.66 -2.76 12.61
N TYR A 275 0.76 -1.75 11.76
CA TYR A 275 -0.37 -1.34 10.92
C TYR A 275 -0.54 -2.28 9.72
N PRO A 276 -1.74 -2.87 9.51
CA PRO A 276 -1.95 -3.96 8.55
C PRO A 276 -1.53 -3.62 7.12
N MET A 277 -1.80 -2.41 6.63
CA MET A 277 -1.44 -2.01 5.27
C MET A 277 0.06 -2.12 4.98
N TYR A 278 0.92 -1.72 5.93
CA TYR A 278 2.38 -1.80 5.75
C TYR A 278 2.90 -3.22 5.87
N ARG A 279 2.22 -4.07 6.68
CA ARG A 279 2.44 -5.52 6.70
C ARG A 279 2.12 -6.13 5.33
N GLY A 280 1.00 -5.71 4.74
CA GLY A 280 0.61 -6.13 3.39
C GLY A 280 1.61 -5.70 2.32
N LEU A 281 2.05 -4.44 2.32
CA LEU A 281 3.06 -3.92 1.39
C LEU A 281 4.39 -4.68 1.50
N ALA A 282 4.82 -4.99 2.73
CA ALA A 282 6.01 -5.78 2.96
C ALA A 282 5.89 -7.20 2.34
N ARG A 283 4.73 -7.85 2.49
CA ARG A 283 4.47 -9.17 1.86
C ARG A 283 4.52 -9.10 0.33
N LEU A 284 4.03 -8.02 -0.28
CA LEU A 284 4.04 -7.86 -1.74
C LEU A 284 5.46 -7.91 -2.34
N VAL A 285 6.45 -7.44 -1.60
CA VAL A 285 7.86 -7.46 -2.02
C VAL A 285 8.63 -8.66 -1.42
N GLY A 286 7.92 -9.65 -0.89
CA GLY A 286 8.50 -10.90 -0.39
C GLY A 286 9.16 -10.81 0.99
N MET A 287 8.83 -9.81 1.82
CA MET A 287 9.29 -9.78 3.20
C MET A 287 8.49 -10.75 4.08
N THR A 288 9.17 -11.42 5.00
CA THR A 288 8.49 -12.12 6.10
C THR A 288 7.95 -11.12 7.10
N VAL A 289 6.67 -11.18 7.40
CA VAL A 289 6.04 -10.27 8.38
C VAL A 289 6.00 -10.94 9.74
N GLU A 290 6.74 -10.38 10.68
CA GLU A 290 6.84 -10.89 12.04
C GLU A 290 5.71 -10.36 12.95
N GLU A 291 5.42 -11.13 14.00
CA GLU A 291 4.56 -10.67 15.09
C GLU A 291 5.38 -9.77 16.03
N ALA A 292 5.32 -8.48 15.75
CA ALA A 292 6.19 -7.47 16.38
C ALA A 292 5.58 -6.77 17.60
N GLY A 293 4.48 -7.30 18.17
CA GLY A 293 3.76 -6.64 19.27
C GLY A 293 2.96 -5.42 18.82
N LYS A 294 2.67 -4.50 19.76
CA LYS A 294 1.85 -3.30 19.51
C LYS A 294 2.60 -1.99 19.75
N THR A 295 3.71 -2.03 20.46
CA THR A 295 4.51 -0.85 20.83
C THR A 295 5.83 -0.84 20.07
N ILE A 296 6.44 0.33 19.93
CA ILE A 296 7.76 0.46 19.28
C ILE A 296 8.83 -0.34 20.03
N THR A 297 8.73 -0.41 21.36
CA THR A 297 9.64 -1.21 22.20
C THR A 297 9.53 -2.70 21.86
N GLU A 298 8.31 -3.24 21.74
CA GLU A 298 8.09 -4.64 21.35
C GLU A 298 8.60 -4.91 19.94
N GLN A 299 8.40 -3.97 19.00
CA GLN A 299 8.92 -4.09 17.63
C GLN A 299 10.47 -4.17 17.63
N VAL A 300 11.16 -3.32 18.39
CA VAL A 300 12.63 -3.35 18.51
C VAL A 300 13.11 -4.64 19.19
N GLN A 301 12.41 -5.12 20.23
CA GLN A 301 12.70 -6.42 20.85
C GLN A 301 12.53 -7.59 19.89
N SER A 302 11.50 -7.55 19.04
CA SER A 302 11.30 -8.54 17.99
C SER A 302 12.44 -8.53 16.96
N ILE A 303 12.90 -7.35 16.53
CA ILE A 303 14.09 -7.22 15.66
C ILE A 303 15.31 -7.87 16.33
N GLN A 304 15.57 -7.58 17.61
CA GLN A 304 16.70 -8.17 18.33
C GLN A 304 16.61 -9.70 18.43
N THR A 305 15.40 -10.24 18.57
CA THR A 305 15.15 -11.69 18.63
C THR A 305 15.44 -12.36 17.30
N HIS A 306 15.03 -11.72 16.20
CA HIS A 306 15.18 -12.24 14.83
C HIS A 306 16.43 -11.72 14.10
N TRP A 307 17.42 -11.19 14.85
CA TRP A 307 18.58 -10.54 14.25
C TRP A 307 19.35 -11.43 13.28
N ASP A 308 19.49 -12.70 13.57
CA ASP A 308 20.25 -13.65 12.74
C ASP A 308 19.43 -14.25 11.59
N ASP A 309 18.12 -14.03 11.58
CA ASP A 309 17.21 -14.59 10.57
C ASP A 309 17.23 -13.75 9.28
N TYR A 310 17.45 -12.43 9.40
CA TYR A 310 17.34 -11.47 8.30
C TYR A 310 18.61 -10.69 8.05
N ASP A 311 18.69 -10.13 6.83
CA ASP A 311 19.74 -9.21 6.38
C ASP A 311 19.20 -7.78 6.25
N PHE A 312 17.87 -7.64 6.07
CA PHE A 312 17.16 -6.38 5.97
C PHE A 312 15.94 -6.40 6.91
N PHE A 313 15.79 -5.32 7.70
CA PHE A 313 14.72 -5.14 8.69
C PHE A 313 13.93 -3.89 8.34
N PHE A 314 12.63 -4.03 8.11
CA PHE A 314 11.72 -2.90 7.93
C PHE A 314 10.95 -2.66 9.23
N LEU A 315 11.31 -1.59 9.94
CA LEU A 315 10.62 -1.12 11.13
C LEU A 315 9.72 0.06 10.79
N HIS A 316 8.41 -0.11 10.94
CA HIS A 316 7.43 0.93 10.62
C HIS A 316 6.71 1.43 11.86
N TYR A 317 6.83 2.73 12.15
CA TYR A 317 6.18 3.41 13.25
C TYR A 317 5.11 4.38 12.76
N LYS A 318 3.82 4.01 12.96
CA LYS A 318 2.65 4.73 12.43
C LYS A 318 2.12 5.83 13.34
N TYR A 319 2.44 5.80 14.63
CA TYR A 319 1.76 6.65 15.61
C TYR A 319 2.06 8.15 15.45
N THR A 320 3.20 8.53 14.89
CA THR A 320 3.53 9.93 14.54
C THR A 320 2.60 10.50 13.48
N ASP A 321 2.17 9.68 12.51
CA ASP A 321 1.21 10.08 11.50
C ASP A 321 -0.21 10.15 12.05
N SER A 322 -0.66 9.12 12.76
CA SER A 322 -2.03 9.05 13.32
C SER A 322 -2.33 10.25 14.22
N THR A 323 -1.39 10.60 15.11
CA THR A 323 -1.55 11.74 16.01
C THR A 323 -1.49 13.08 15.29
N GLY A 324 -0.73 13.15 14.18
CA GLY A 324 -0.71 14.31 13.29
C GLY A 324 -2.02 14.50 12.53
N GLU A 325 -2.59 13.42 11.98
CA GLU A 325 -3.91 13.43 11.32
C GLU A 325 -5.05 13.86 12.28
N ASP A 326 -4.95 13.48 13.55
CA ASP A 326 -5.88 13.88 14.60
C ASP A 326 -5.67 15.34 15.08
N GLY A 327 -4.63 16.04 14.61
CA GLY A 327 -4.26 17.38 15.03
C GLY A 327 -3.78 17.45 16.48
N ASN A 328 -3.32 16.33 17.04
CA ASN A 328 -2.90 16.26 18.45
C ASN A 328 -1.39 16.51 18.57
N PHE A 329 -1.01 17.78 18.54
CA PHE A 329 0.37 18.23 18.61
C PHE A 329 1.17 17.62 19.79
N ARG A 330 0.61 17.66 21.00
CA ARG A 330 1.31 17.18 22.20
C ARG A 330 1.55 15.67 22.16
N GLU A 331 0.55 14.93 21.74
CA GLU A 331 0.66 13.48 21.61
C GLU A 331 1.68 13.11 20.52
N LYS A 332 1.71 13.85 19.41
CA LYS A 332 2.71 13.64 18.36
C LYS A 332 4.13 13.89 18.86
N VAL A 333 4.36 14.95 19.64
CA VAL A 333 5.64 15.17 20.33
C VAL A 333 6.03 13.96 21.18
N SER A 334 5.10 13.47 22.00
CA SER A 334 5.35 12.28 22.85
C SER A 334 5.68 11.03 22.02
N ARG A 335 5.03 10.82 20.86
CA ARG A 335 5.31 9.70 19.98
C ARG A 335 6.68 9.80 19.31
N ILE A 336 7.14 11.00 19.00
CA ILE A 336 8.49 11.24 18.48
C ILE A 336 9.53 10.90 19.55
N GLU A 337 9.32 11.34 20.78
CA GLU A 337 10.19 11.04 21.92
C GLU A 337 10.20 9.53 22.28
N GLU A 338 9.06 8.85 22.13
CA GLU A 338 8.95 7.39 22.30
C GLU A 338 9.82 6.64 21.28
N LEU A 339 9.85 7.10 20.02
CA LEU A 339 10.73 6.55 18.98
C LEU A 339 12.20 6.81 19.32
N ASP A 340 12.55 8.04 19.74
CA ASP A 340 13.93 8.39 20.12
C ASP A 340 14.45 7.48 21.23
N ALA A 341 13.62 7.19 22.23
CA ALA A 341 14.00 6.41 23.40
C ALA A 341 14.42 4.97 23.09
N VAL A 342 13.97 4.38 21.97
CA VAL A 342 14.33 3.00 21.57
C VAL A 342 15.53 2.93 20.62
N ILE A 343 16.01 4.04 20.11
CA ILE A 343 17.18 4.08 19.18
C ILE A 343 18.42 3.43 19.78
N PRO A 344 18.80 3.68 21.08
CA PRO A 344 19.96 3.01 21.66
C PRO A 344 19.84 1.48 21.69
N ASP A 345 18.62 0.95 21.87
CA ASP A 345 18.40 -0.49 21.88
C ASP A 345 18.54 -1.09 20.47
N LEU A 346 18.07 -0.38 19.47
CA LEU A 346 18.23 -0.76 18.07
C LEU A 346 19.71 -0.77 17.66
N MET A 347 20.48 0.24 18.09
CA MET A 347 21.91 0.40 17.78
C MET A 347 22.84 -0.57 18.51
N LYS A 348 22.38 -1.33 19.51
CA LYS A 348 23.21 -2.33 20.23
C LYS A 348 23.79 -3.42 19.33
N LYS A 349 23.17 -3.68 18.20
CA LYS A 349 23.59 -4.69 17.23
C LYS A 349 24.45 -4.12 16.10
N ASP A 350 24.78 -2.83 16.13
CA ASP A 350 25.60 -2.12 15.14
C ASP A 350 25.10 -2.30 13.69
N PRO A 351 23.83 -1.98 13.40
CA PRO A 351 23.28 -2.09 12.05
C PRO A 351 23.75 -0.96 11.13
N GLU A 352 23.64 -1.18 9.83
CA GLU A 352 23.57 -0.09 8.84
C GLU A 352 22.16 0.51 8.90
N VAL A 353 22.03 1.76 9.32
CA VAL A 353 20.76 2.47 9.57
C VAL A 353 20.54 3.56 8.54
#